data_5ca0205ef12f923ab241523bfc565493
#
_entry.id   5ca0205ef12f923ab241523bfc565493
#
_cell.length_a   1.000
_cell.length_b   1.000
_cell.length_c   1.000
_cell.angle_alpha   90.00
_cell.angle_beta   90.00
_cell.angle_gamma   90.00
#
_symmetry.space_group_name_H-M   'P 1'
#
loop_
_entity.id
_entity.type
_entity.pdbx_description
1 polymer ?
#
loop_
_entity_poly.entity_id
_entity_poly.type
_entity_poly.pdbx_seq_one_letter_code
_entity_poly.pdbx_strand_id
1 'polypeptide(L)'
;LFDNEQQAFELLSESRALRSGTLRIVADSAHHLIHILARFRERYPGVRVTMCAGNTRTVVDSLYSYDADIGVLGDAPGGHDFETVELGGTPIVAFVARTHPLAKRRSFSFTELVDLPLVMREQGSKTRNKLEQAATRAGVTLIPAIEAEGREAVRELVGAGAGVGFVSAAEFGHDDRLIRIPIRDTADMTMDESLICLRERSRGKLVQAFLEIARQLAAGDAADGSVTRAATRARKTSGSRNHQRIE
;
A
#
# COMPACT_ATOMS: atom_id res chain seq x y z
N LEU A 1 -19.57 36.67 26.80
CA LEU A 1 -18.32 37.33 26.34
C LEU A 1 -17.16 36.33 26.30
N PHE A 2 -16.96 35.51 27.31
CA PHE A 2 -15.86 34.52 27.40
C PHE A 2 -15.94 33.43 26.29
N ASP A 3 -17.15 32.98 25.92
CA ASP A 3 -17.32 31.98 24.86
C ASP A 3 -16.87 32.48 23.46
N ASN A 4 -17.10 33.75 23.16
CA ASN A 4 -16.70 34.34 21.88
C ASN A 4 -15.18 34.55 21.77
N GLU A 5 -14.51 34.88 22.88
CA GLU A 5 -13.04 35.00 22.90
C GLU A 5 -12.39 33.64 22.80
N GLN A 6 -12.92 32.62 23.45
CA GLN A 6 -12.45 31.25 23.38
C GLN A 6 -12.60 30.70 21.96
N GLN A 7 -13.77 30.89 21.34
CA GLN A 7 -14.00 30.48 19.95
C GLN A 7 -13.09 31.21 18.95
N ALA A 8 -12.86 32.51 19.13
CA ALA A 8 -11.95 33.27 18.30
C ALA A 8 -10.50 32.77 18.43
N PHE A 9 -10.08 32.42 19.65
CA PHE A 9 -8.74 31.89 19.93
C PHE A 9 -8.55 30.49 19.29
N GLU A 10 -9.57 29.63 19.37
CA GLU A 10 -9.59 28.32 18.73
C GLU A 10 -9.50 28.43 17.20
N LEU A 11 -10.33 29.29 16.58
CA LEU A 11 -10.29 29.53 15.14
C LEU A 11 -8.95 30.10 14.65
N LEU A 12 -8.33 30.97 15.43
CA LEU A 12 -7.01 31.54 15.10
C LEU A 12 -5.90 30.49 15.24
N SER A 13 -5.95 29.67 16.29
CA SER A 13 -4.97 28.59 16.49
C SER A 13 -5.08 27.50 15.40
N GLU A 14 -6.30 27.14 15.02
CA GLU A 14 -6.60 26.22 13.95
C GLU A 14 -6.15 26.74 12.57
N SER A 15 -6.40 28.01 12.28
CA SER A 15 -5.91 28.67 11.06
C SER A 15 -4.37 28.73 11.02
N ARG A 16 -3.75 28.94 12.18
CA ARG A 16 -2.29 28.95 12.29
C ARG A 16 -1.68 27.54 12.08
N ALA A 17 -2.34 26.47 12.57
CA ALA A 17 -1.91 25.10 12.37
C ALA A 17 -1.80 24.73 10.89
N LEU A 18 -2.76 25.16 10.06
CA LEU A 18 -2.75 24.96 8.60
C LEU A 18 -1.71 25.82 7.86
N ARG A 19 -1.18 26.86 8.51
CA ARG A 19 -0.17 27.76 7.90
C ARG A 19 1.27 27.42 8.29
N SER A 20 1.50 26.85 9.47
CA SER A 20 2.84 26.64 10.02
C SER A 20 2.95 25.47 11.01
N GLY A 21 1.99 24.55 11.00
CA GLY A 21 1.98 23.37 11.87
C GLY A 21 2.93 22.27 11.41
N THR A 22 3.02 21.23 12.22
CA THR A 22 3.76 20.00 11.86
C THR A 22 2.79 18.82 11.90
N LEU A 23 2.74 18.05 10.80
CA LEU A 23 2.03 16.78 10.70
C LEU A 23 3.03 15.64 10.79
N ARG A 24 2.85 14.74 11.75
CA ARG A 24 3.74 13.61 12.02
C ARG A 24 3.07 12.33 11.54
N ILE A 25 3.76 11.61 10.65
CA ILE A 25 3.25 10.39 10.03
C ILE A 25 4.20 9.24 10.36
N VAL A 26 3.66 8.08 10.73
CA VAL A 26 4.38 6.82 10.82
C VAL A 26 3.72 5.82 9.88
N ALA A 27 4.52 5.19 9.00
CA ALA A 27 4.00 4.32 7.95
C ALA A 27 4.83 3.06 7.83
N ASP A 28 4.19 1.90 7.62
CA ASP A 28 4.89 0.68 7.22
C ASP A 28 5.26 0.72 5.72
N SER A 29 4.52 1.50 4.94
CA SER A 29 4.81 1.80 3.54
C SER A 29 4.49 3.26 3.21
N ALA A 30 5.47 3.96 2.65
CA ALA A 30 5.30 5.33 2.19
C ALA A 30 4.59 5.45 0.84
N HIS A 31 4.51 4.35 0.07
CA HIS A 31 4.12 4.39 -1.33
C HIS A 31 2.71 4.94 -1.55
N HIS A 32 1.77 4.51 -0.72
CA HIS A 32 0.37 4.96 -0.79
C HIS A 32 0.17 6.43 -0.38
N LEU A 33 1.17 7.03 0.26
CA LEU A 33 1.12 8.44 0.69
C LEU A 33 1.64 9.43 -0.34
N ILE A 34 2.36 9.00 -1.37
CA ILE A 34 3.10 9.90 -2.27
C ILE A 34 2.16 10.94 -2.90
N HIS A 35 1.04 10.50 -3.47
CA HIS A 35 0.08 11.40 -4.11
C HIS A 35 -0.70 12.25 -3.10
N ILE A 36 -1.02 11.68 -1.93
CA ILE A 36 -1.68 12.41 -0.84
C ILE A 36 -0.76 13.52 -0.33
N LEU A 37 0.52 13.21 -0.10
CA LEU A 37 1.53 14.16 0.36
C LEU A 37 1.77 15.27 -0.67
N ALA A 38 1.85 14.94 -1.96
CA ALA A 38 2.02 15.92 -3.03
C ALA A 38 0.85 16.92 -3.01
N ARG A 39 -0.39 16.43 -3.01
CA ARG A 39 -1.59 17.29 -2.93
C ARG A 39 -1.67 18.08 -1.64
N PHE A 40 -1.31 17.48 -0.51
CA PHE A 40 -1.29 18.16 0.77
C PHE A 40 -0.28 19.31 0.79
N ARG A 41 0.92 19.09 0.25
CA ARG A 41 1.97 20.11 0.13
C ARG A 41 1.59 21.26 -0.80
N GLU A 42 0.91 21.00 -1.92
CA GLU A 42 0.38 22.03 -2.80
C GLU A 42 -0.62 22.95 -2.07
N ARG A 43 -1.52 22.36 -1.28
CA ARG A 43 -2.59 23.10 -0.60
C ARG A 43 -2.12 23.78 0.69
N TYR A 44 -1.15 23.20 1.38
CA TYR A 44 -0.65 23.67 2.67
C TYR A 44 0.89 23.78 2.68
N PRO A 45 1.49 24.66 1.88
CA PRO A 45 2.94 24.74 1.68
C PRO A 45 3.72 25.11 2.94
N GLY A 46 3.09 25.79 3.91
CA GLY A 46 3.71 26.17 5.18
C GLY A 46 3.72 25.09 6.24
N VAL A 47 2.99 23.98 6.05
CA VAL A 47 2.96 22.87 6.99
C VAL A 47 4.20 21.99 6.82
N ARG A 48 4.89 21.72 7.92
CA ARG A 48 5.98 20.74 7.95
C ARG A 48 5.38 19.33 8.06
N VAL A 49 5.83 18.42 7.23
CA VAL A 49 5.49 17.00 7.35
C VAL A 49 6.75 16.23 7.74
N THR A 50 6.66 15.40 8.78
CA THR A 50 7.67 14.42 9.13
C THR A 50 7.11 13.03 8.92
N MET A 51 7.90 12.12 8.35
CA MET A 51 7.48 10.75 8.12
C MET A 51 8.58 9.81 8.60
N CYS A 52 8.19 8.84 9.45
CA CYS A 52 9.05 7.78 9.94
C CYS A 52 8.54 6.43 9.45
N ALA A 53 9.47 5.50 9.18
CA ALA A 53 9.12 4.12 8.90
C ALA A 53 8.84 3.35 10.19
N GLY A 54 7.86 2.45 10.17
CA GLY A 54 7.53 1.59 11.30
C GLY A 54 6.69 0.40 10.85
N ASN A 55 6.75 -0.69 11.60
CA ASN A 55 5.83 -1.82 11.41
C ASN A 55 4.47 -1.51 12.07
N THR A 56 3.48 -2.38 11.88
CA THR A 56 2.13 -2.23 12.43
C THR A 56 2.12 -1.87 13.93
N ARG A 57 2.95 -2.54 14.74
CA ARG A 57 3.06 -2.26 16.19
C ARG A 57 3.57 -0.85 16.43
N THR A 58 4.68 -0.47 15.79
CA THR A 58 5.28 0.86 15.92
C THR A 58 4.28 1.97 15.51
N VAL A 59 3.52 1.75 14.43
CA VAL A 59 2.49 2.70 13.99
C VAL A 59 1.44 2.89 15.08
N VAL A 60 0.89 1.81 15.61
CA VAL A 60 -0.15 1.86 16.65
C VAL A 60 0.38 2.49 17.95
N ASP A 61 1.55 2.05 18.41
CA ASP A 61 2.17 2.59 19.64
C ASP A 61 2.45 4.09 19.50
N SER A 62 2.93 4.55 18.32
CA SER A 62 3.21 5.98 18.08
C SER A 62 1.94 6.84 18.05
N LEU A 63 0.81 6.29 17.65
CA LEU A 63 -0.47 7.01 17.72
C LEU A 63 -0.95 7.14 19.16
N TYR A 64 -0.89 6.06 19.95
CA TYR A 64 -1.29 6.09 21.36
C TYR A 64 -0.36 6.95 22.24
N SER A 65 0.93 7.00 21.93
CA SER A 65 1.89 7.88 22.64
C SER A 65 1.85 9.33 22.16
N TYR A 66 1.01 9.65 21.16
CA TYR A 66 0.93 10.97 20.51
C TYR A 66 2.23 11.41 19.82
N ASP A 67 3.13 10.50 19.50
CA ASP A 67 4.33 10.78 18.74
C ASP A 67 4.04 10.91 17.24
N ALA A 68 2.92 10.31 16.77
CA ALA A 68 2.38 10.47 15.44
C ALA A 68 0.94 11.00 15.46
N ASP A 69 0.57 11.71 14.40
CA ASP A 69 -0.78 12.21 14.18
C ASP A 69 -1.55 11.30 13.22
N ILE A 70 -0.83 10.68 12.29
CA ILE A 70 -1.34 9.79 11.23
C ILE A 70 -0.49 8.51 11.21
N GLY A 71 -1.16 7.38 11.13
CA GLY A 71 -0.56 6.08 10.86
C GLY A 71 -0.96 5.56 9.50
N VAL A 72 -0.05 4.85 8.82
CA VAL A 72 -0.38 4.07 7.62
C VAL A 72 0.09 2.64 7.81
N LEU A 73 -0.83 1.73 7.64
CA LEU A 73 -0.57 0.30 7.78
C LEU A 73 -1.59 -0.50 6.98
N GLY A 74 -1.21 -1.69 6.66
CA GLY A 74 -2.20 -2.63 6.16
C GLY A 74 -2.89 -3.35 7.32
N ASP A 75 -4.16 -3.78 7.12
CA ASP A 75 -5.02 -4.40 8.14
C ASP A 75 -5.12 -3.53 9.40
N ALA A 76 -5.84 -2.43 9.30
CA ALA A 76 -6.10 -1.54 10.43
C ALA A 76 -6.65 -2.34 11.63
N PRO A 77 -6.16 -2.06 12.85
CA PRO A 77 -6.68 -2.74 14.03
C PRO A 77 -8.18 -2.46 14.14
N GLY A 78 -8.95 -3.52 14.43
CA GLY A 78 -10.38 -3.38 14.73
C GLY A 78 -10.57 -2.61 16.03
N GLY A 79 -11.72 -1.94 16.14
CA GLY A 79 -12.09 -1.20 17.35
C GLY A 79 -12.62 0.19 17.04
N HIS A 80 -12.96 0.93 18.12
CA HIS A 80 -13.57 2.25 18.02
C HIS A 80 -12.58 3.41 18.21
N ASP A 81 -11.32 3.11 18.52
CA ASP A 81 -10.32 4.12 18.89
C ASP A 81 -9.77 4.88 17.69
N PHE A 82 -9.84 4.27 16.51
CA PHE A 82 -9.30 4.86 15.28
C PHE A 82 -10.40 5.33 14.33
N GLU A 83 -10.11 6.43 13.65
CA GLU A 83 -10.75 6.80 12.40
C GLU A 83 -9.88 6.27 11.26
N THR A 84 -10.49 5.57 10.32
CA THR A 84 -9.80 4.84 9.24
C THR A 84 -10.25 5.35 7.89
N VAL A 85 -9.30 5.53 6.98
CA VAL A 85 -9.52 5.76 5.56
C VAL A 85 -8.83 4.65 4.78
N GLU A 86 -9.60 3.83 4.09
CA GLU A 86 -9.06 2.80 3.21
C GLU A 86 -8.45 3.44 1.98
N LEU A 87 -7.19 3.10 1.68
CA LEU A 87 -6.44 3.60 0.53
C LEU A 87 -6.50 2.64 -0.67
N GLY A 88 -7.23 1.53 -0.51
CA GLY A 88 -7.33 0.47 -1.50
C GLY A 88 -6.31 -0.63 -1.31
N GLY A 89 -6.44 -1.67 -2.14
CA GLY A 89 -5.59 -2.85 -2.08
C GLY A 89 -4.99 -3.17 -3.44
N THR A 90 -3.75 -3.64 -3.44
CA THR A 90 -3.08 -4.08 -4.65
C THR A 90 -2.55 -5.51 -4.51
N PRO A 91 -2.58 -6.31 -5.59
CA PRO A 91 -2.13 -7.69 -5.52
C PRO A 91 -0.63 -7.77 -5.24
N ILE A 92 -0.21 -8.83 -4.56
CA ILE A 92 1.20 -9.20 -4.50
C ILE A 92 1.58 -9.81 -5.84
N VAL A 93 2.72 -9.37 -6.36
CA VAL A 93 3.29 -9.82 -7.64
C VAL A 93 4.69 -10.37 -7.41
N ALA A 94 5.10 -11.30 -8.27
CA ALA A 94 6.50 -11.69 -8.37
C ALA A 94 7.25 -10.69 -9.24
N PHE A 95 8.57 -10.61 -9.07
CA PHE A 95 9.44 -9.86 -9.95
C PHE A 95 10.82 -10.50 -10.06
N VAL A 96 11.47 -10.27 -11.19
CA VAL A 96 12.78 -10.81 -11.53
C VAL A 96 13.64 -9.75 -12.21
N ALA A 97 14.95 -9.95 -12.27
CA ALA A 97 15.80 -9.11 -13.10
C ALA A 97 15.38 -9.22 -14.58
N ARG A 98 15.47 -8.13 -15.34
CA ARG A 98 15.15 -8.10 -16.78
C ARG A 98 15.99 -9.11 -17.59
N THR A 99 17.22 -9.38 -17.14
CA THR A 99 18.15 -10.36 -17.75
C THR A 99 17.87 -11.80 -17.32
N HIS A 100 16.98 -12.02 -16.34
CA HIS A 100 16.70 -13.35 -15.82
C HIS A 100 15.95 -14.21 -16.87
N PRO A 101 16.24 -15.52 -17.01
CA PRO A 101 15.54 -16.39 -17.96
C PRO A 101 14.02 -16.37 -17.85
N LEU A 102 13.50 -16.16 -16.63
CA LEU A 102 12.07 -16.10 -16.34
C LEU A 102 11.42 -14.75 -16.70
N ALA A 103 12.17 -13.73 -17.12
CA ALA A 103 11.63 -12.39 -17.44
C ALA A 103 10.57 -12.39 -18.55
N LYS A 104 10.56 -13.43 -19.41
CA LYS A 104 9.57 -13.63 -20.48
C LYS A 104 8.30 -14.34 -20.04
N ARG A 105 8.22 -14.78 -18.79
CA ARG A 105 7.04 -15.45 -18.25
C ARG A 105 5.87 -14.47 -18.15
N ARG A 106 4.68 -14.93 -18.50
CA ARG A 106 3.45 -14.11 -18.38
C ARG A 106 2.85 -14.14 -16.98
N SER A 107 3.05 -15.22 -16.25
CA SER A 107 2.58 -15.42 -14.88
C SER A 107 3.29 -16.61 -14.24
N PHE A 108 3.20 -16.71 -12.91
CA PHE A 108 3.54 -17.89 -12.12
C PHE A 108 2.30 -18.51 -11.48
N SER A 109 2.32 -19.82 -11.26
CA SER A 109 1.49 -20.51 -10.26
C SER A 109 2.32 -20.77 -9.00
N PHE A 110 1.67 -21.08 -7.88
CA PHE A 110 2.39 -21.42 -6.66
C PHE A 110 3.24 -22.69 -6.80
N THR A 111 2.76 -23.68 -7.56
CA THR A 111 3.49 -24.91 -7.84
C THR A 111 4.79 -24.66 -8.62
N GLU A 112 4.78 -23.71 -9.57
CA GLU A 112 5.98 -23.33 -10.30
C GLU A 112 7.01 -22.58 -9.43
N LEU A 113 6.55 -21.87 -8.38
CA LEU A 113 7.44 -21.12 -7.48
C LEU A 113 8.27 -22.02 -6.57
N VAL A 114 7.82 -23.24 -6.27
CA VAL A 114 8.50 -24.16 -5.34
C VAL A 114 9.92 -24.49 -5.79
N ASP A 115 10.14 -24.63 -7.11
CA ASP A 115 11.42 -25.03 -7.68
C ASP A 115 12.33 -23.83 -8.03
N LEU A 116 11.92 -22.61 -7.70
CA LEU A 116 12.67 -21.41 -8.06
C LEU A 116 13.48 -20.87 -6.87
N PRO A 117 14.62 -20.21 -7.14
CA PRO A 117 15.36 -19.51 -6.09
C PRO A 117 14.59 -18.28 -5.64
N LEU A 118 13.87 -18.39 -4.50
CA LEU A 118 13.05 -17.31 -3.96
C LEU A 118 13.88 -16.37 -3.08
N VAL A 119 13.73 -15.09 -3.31
CA VAL A 119 14.25 -14.02 -2.44
C VAL A 119 13.07 -13.44 -1.69
N MET A 120 12.96 -13.76 -0.40
CA MET A 120 11.81 -13.40 0.41
C MET A 120 12.19 -12.40 1.50
N ARG A 121 11.19 -11.65 1.94
CA ARG A 121 11.30 -10.79 3.12
C ARG A 121 11.52 -11.63 4.38
N GLU A 122 11.99 -10.98 5.41
CA GLU A 122 12.12 -11.50 6.78
C GLU A 122 10.81 -12.08 7.30
N GLN A 123 10.90 -12.99 8.27
CA GLN A 123 9.73 -13.48 9.01
C GLN A 123 9.01 -12.32 9.71
N GLY A 124 7.67 -12.36 9.71
CA GLY A 124 6.86 -11.26 10.24
C GLY A 124 6.53 -10.18 9.20
N SER A 125 7.20 -10.16 8.04
CA SER A 125 6.78 -9.31 6.92
C SER A 125 5.38 -9.68 6.45
N LYS A 126 4.52 -8.69 6.30
CA LYS A 126 3.14 -8.87 5.86
C LYS A 126 3.05 -9.46 4.46
N THR A 127 3.88 -8.97 3.52
CA THR A 127 3.97 -9.52 2.16
C THR A 127 4.32 -11.00 2.19
N ARG A 128 5.30 -11.39 3.01
CA ARG A 128 5.69 -12.79 3.18
C ARG A 128 4.56 -13.63 3.78
N ASN A 129 3.96 -13.16 4.86
CA ASN A 129 2.86 -13.88 5.53
C ASN A 129 1.69 -14.15 4.58
N LYS A 130 1.26 -13.15 3.80
CA LYS A 130 0.18 -13.31 2.81
C LYS A 130 0.58 -14.29 1.69
N LEU A 131 1.84 -14.24 1.23
CA LEU A 131 2.36 -15.14 0.22
C LEU A 131 2.40 -16.60 0.71
N GLU A 132 2.91 -16.84 1.93
CA GLU A 132 2.99 -18.16 2.55
C GLU A 132 1.60 -18.73 2.84
N GLN A 133 0.65 -17.92 3.31
CA GLN A 133 -0.75 -18.32 3.49
C GLN A 133 -1.41 -18.72 2.17
N ALA A 134 -1.18 -17.97 1.10
CA ALA A 134 -1.73 -18.29 -0.20
C ALA A 134 -1.10 -19.58 -0.78
N ALA A 135 0.20 -19.77 -0.60
CA ALA A 135 0.91 -21.00 -0.98
C ALA A 135 0.37 -22.22 -0.22
N THR A 136 0.16 -22.09 1.08
CA THR A 136 -0.43 -23.15 1.92
C THR A 136 -1.82 -23.53 1.43
N ARG A 137 -2.67 -22.56 1.08
CA ARG A 137 -3.98 -22.83 0.47
C ARG A 137 -3.88 -23.54 -0.88
N ALA A 138 -2.82 -23.27 -1.64
CA ALA A 138 -2.52 -23.98 -2.89
C ALA A 138 -1.85 -25.36 -2.68
N GLY A 139 -1.67 -25.78 -1.43
CA GLY A 139 -1.08 -27.09 -1.07
C GLY A 139 0.44 -27.14 -1.22
N VAL A 140 1.14 -25.99 -1.23
CA VAL A 140 2.60 -25.95 -1.38
C VAL A 140 3.23 -25.13 -0.27
N THR A 141 4.51 -25.40 0.01
CA THR A 141 5.34 -24.62 0.93
C THR A 141 6.44 -23.93 0.15
N LEU A 142 6.59 -22.63 0.36
CA LEU A 142 7.65 -21.84 -0.24
C LEU A 142 8.87 -21.80 0.70
N ILE A 143 10.03 -22.13 0.18
CA ILE A 143 11.29 -22.10 0.92
C ILE A 143 12.16 -21.03 0.28
N PRO A 144 12.55 -19.95 1.03
CA PRO A 144 13.44 -18.94 0.48
C PRO A 144 14.83 -19.50 0.28
N ALA A 145 15.44 -19.22 -0.86
CA ALA A 145 16.87 -19.38 -1.10
C ALA A 145 17.67 -18.27 -0.40
N ILE A 146 17.07 -17.06 -0.34
CA ILE A 146 17.60 -15.91 0.37
C ILE A 146 16.47 -15.25 1.18
N GLU A 147 16.74 -14.98 2.45
CA GLU A 147 15.93 -14.14 3.31
C GLU A 147 16.62 -12.79 3.50
N ALA A 148 15.92 -11.70 3.31
CA ALA A 148 16.48 -10.35 3.45
C ALA A 148 15.51 -9.42 4.18
N GLU A 149 16.05 -8.61 5.08
CA GLU A 149 15.30 -7.61 5.81
C GLU A 149 15.09 -6.35 4.94
N GLY A 150 13.85 -5.91 4.87
CA GLY A 150 13.46 -4.73 4.08
C GLY A 150 13.25 -5.04 2.60
N ARG A 151 12.35 -4.26 1.99
CA ARG A 151 11.99 -4.43 0.57
C ARG A 151 13.10 -3.98 -0.38
N GLU A 152 13.90 -3.01 0.03
CA GLU A 152 15.01 -2.47 -0.73
C GLU A 152 16.09 -3.54 -0.91
N ALA A 153 16.42 -4.29 0.14
CA ALA A 153 17.38 -5.38 0.06
C ALA A 153 16.93 -6.49 -0.90
N VAL A 154 15.64 -6.90 -0.79
CA VAL A 154 15.05 -7.88 -1.72
C VAL A 154 15.12 -7.36 -3.15
N ARG A 155 14.80 -6.07 -3.37
CA ARG A 155 14.84 -5.45 -4.70
C ARG A 155 16.23 -5.46 -5.32
N GLU A 156 17.24 -5.09 -4.56
CA GLU A 156 18.63 -5.08 -5.03
C GLU A 156 19.15 -6.49 -5.31
N LEU A 157 18.87 -7.46 -4.45
CA LEU A 157 19.24 -8.86 -4.66
C LEU A 157 18.63 -9.42 -5.95
N VAL A 158 17.34 -9.19 -6.15
CA VAL A 158 16.64 -9.62 -7.38
C VAL A 158 17.19 -8.89 -8.60
N GLY A 159 17.45 -7.58 -8.49
CA GLY A 159 18.05 -6.79 -9.57
C GLY A 159 19.44 -7.29 -9.96
N ALA A 160 20.19 -7.84 -9.03
CA ALA A 160 21.48 -8.51 -9.27
C ALA A 160 21.34 -9.94 -9.83
N GLY A 161 20.11 -10.45 -10.00
CA GLY A 161 19.85 -11.78 -10.59
C GLY A 161 19.77 -12.92 -9.57
N ALA A 162 19.64 -12.65 -8.28
CA ALA A 162 19.64 -13.66 -7.21
C ALA A 162 18.41 -14.59 -7.25
N GLY A 163 17.35 -14.23 -7.97
CA GLY A 163 16.16 -15.08 -8.09
C GLY A 163 14.85 -14.29 -8.25
N VAL A 164 13.78 -14.83 -7.68
CA VAL A 164 12.41 -14.31 -7.77
C VAL A 164 12.04 -13.61 -6.46
N GLY A 165 11.74 -12.33 -6.51
CA GLY A 165 11.24 -11.56 -5.37
C GLY A 165 9.73 -11.33 -5.43
N PHE A 166 9.18 -10.81 -4.32
CA PHE A 166 7.74 -10.52 -4.18
C PHE A 166 7.53 -9.15 -3.56
N VAL A 167 6.52 -8.44 -4.07
CA VAL A 167 6.18 -7.09 -3.63
C VAL A 167 4.71 -6.79 -3.93
N SER A 168 4.09 -5.87 -3.20
CA SER A 168 2.82 -5.29 -3.60
C SER A 168 2.96 -4.58 -4.95
N ALA A 169 1.98 -4.73 -5.83
CA ALA A 169 2.01 -4.13 -7.17
C ALA A 169 2.14 -2.60 -7.12
N ALA A 170 1.57 -1.95 -6.10
CA ALA A 170 1.71 -0.52 -5.87
C ALA A 170 3.15 -0.12 -5.52
N GLU A 171 3.84 -0.95 -4.74
CA GLU A 171 5.20 -0.71 -4.26
C GLU A 171 6.29 -1.12 -5.28
N PHE A 172 5.91 -1.81 -6.35
CA PHE A 172 6.87 -2.22 -7.38
C PHE A 172 7.61 -1.03 -7.98
N GLY A 173 6.89 0.10 -8.16
CA GLY A 173 7.45 1.33 -8.69
C GLY A 173 8.00 1.19 -10.11
N HIS A 174 8.89 2.13 -10.49
CA HIS A 174 9.54 2.16 -11.79
C HIS A 174 11.02 1.79 -11.61
N ASP A 175 11.43 0.65 -12.17
CA ASP A 175 12.83 0.20 -12.18
C ASP A 175 13.07 -0.61 -13.45
N ASP A 176 13.85 -0.04 -14.36
CA ASP A 176 14.12 -0.63 -15.67
C ASP A 176 14.92 -1.96 -15.60
N ARG A 177 15.55 -2.23 -14.46
CA ARG A 177 16.28 -3.50 -14.22
C ARG A 177 15.34 -4.67 -13.97
N LEU A 178 14.08 -4.41 -13.60
CA LEU A 178 13.15 -5.40 -13.07
C LEU A 178 11.96 -5.61 -14.02
N ILE A 179 11.44 -6.82 -14.01
CA ILE A 179 10.20 -7.21 -14.70
C ILE A 179 9.22 -7.77 -13.68
N ARG A 180 8.03 -7.20 -13.65
CA ARG A 180 6.91 -7.65 -12.83
C ARG A 180 6.19 -8.82 -13.52
N ILE A 181 5.91 -9.88 -12.77
CA ILE A 181 5.25 -11.08 -13.26
C ILE A 181 4.08 -11.39 -12.31
N PRO A 182 2.83 -11.40 -12.80
CA PRO A 182 1.66 -11.75 -11.99
C PRO A 182 1.74 -13.19 -11.45
N ILE A 183 1.17 -13.40 -10.26
CA ILE A 183 0.94 -14.74 -9.72
C ILE A 183 -0.53 -15.08 -9.98
N ARG A 184 -0.80 -16.30 -10.49
CA ARG A 184 -2.17 -16.77 -10.76
C ARG A 184 -2.84 -17.25 -9.48
N ASP A 185 -4.17 -17.27 -9.49
CA ASP A 185 -5.02 -17.82 -8.42
C ASP A 185 -4.80 -17.13 -7.05
N THR A 186 -4.68 -15.80 -7.08
CA THR A 186 -4.35 -14.96 -5.94
C THR A 186 -5.50 -14.04 -5.53
N ALA A 187 -6.75 -14.46 -5.68
CA ALA A 187 -7.93 -13.62 -5.42
C ALA A 187 -7.91 -12.93 -4.03
N ASP A 188 -7.30 -13.58 -3.03
CA ASP A 188 -7.22 -13.10 -1.65
C ASP A 188 -5.82 -12.58 -1.27
N MET A 189 -4.91 -12.40 -2.23
CA MET A 189 -3.54 -11.99 -1.96
C MET A 189 -3.35 -10.50 -2.30
N THR A 190 -4.18 -9.66 -1.71
CA THR A 190 -4.08 -8.20 -1.81
C THR A 190 -3.38 -7.62 -0.58
N MET A 191 -2.59 -6.59 -0.80
CA MET A 191 -2.07 -5.73 0.26
C MET A 191 -3.01 -4.54 0.36
N ASP A 192 -3.91 -4.61 1.32
CA ASP A 192 -4.81 -3.51 1.61
C ASP A 192 -4.10 -2.53 2.55
N GLU A 193 -4.19 -1.27 2.26
CA GLU A 193 -3.56 -0.21 3.04
C GLU A 193 -4.62 0.73 3.58
N SER A 194 -4.44 1.12 4.83
CA SER A 194 -5.32 2.03 5.52
C SER A 194 -4.53 3.15 6.19
N LEU A 195 -5.10 4.32 6.11
CA LEU A 195 -4.66 5.47 6.87
C LEU A 195 -5.51 5.54 8.13
N ILE A 196 -4.87 5.63 9.29
CA ILE A 196 -5.54 5.70 10.59
C ILE A 196 -5.07 6.91 11.40
N CYS A 197 -5.95 7.42 12.23
CA CYS A 197 -5.60 8.36 13.30
C CYS A 197 -6.45 8.07 14.54
N LEU A 198 -6.02 8.52 15.72
CA LEU A 198 -6.86 8.43 16.90
C LEU A 198 -8.14 9.24 16.69
N ARG A 199 -9.30 8.66 17.02
CA ARG A 199 -10.62 9.30 16.86
C ARG A 199 -10.72 10.62 17.60
N GLU A 200 -10.16 10.71 18.79
CA GLU A 200 -10.12 11.95 19.59
C GLU A 200 -9.30 13.07 18.92
N ARG A 201 -8.33 12.72 18.07
CA ARG A 201 -7.48 13.67 17.32
C ARG A 201 -7.96 13.92 15.89
N SER A 202 -8.92 13.15 15.41
CA SER A 202 -9.42 13.27 14.04
C SER A 202 -10.08 14.63 13.74
N ARG A 203 -10.51 15.34 14.79
CA ARG A 203 -11.10 16.69 14.69
C ARG A 203 -10.08 17.81 14.54
N GLY A 204 -8.79 17.55 14.78
CA GLY A 204 -7.73 18.54 14.58
C GLY A 204 -7.65 18.95 13.10
N LYS A 205 -7.63 20.25 12.80
CA LYS A 205 -7.70 20.79 11.42
C LYS A 205 -6.64 20.23 10.49
N LEU A 206 -5.44 19.98 11.00
CA LEU A 206 -4.34 19.44 10.22
C LEU A 206 -4.60 17.98 9.81
N VAL A 207 -5.07 17.19 10.78
CA VAL A 207 -5.45 15.78 10.56
C VAL A 207 -6.65 15.71 9.62
N GLN A 208 -7.71 16.50 9.87
CA GLN A 208 -8.88 16.57 8.99
C GLN A 208 -8.52 16.91 7.55
N ALA A 209 -7.69 17.94 7.34
CA ALA A 209 -7.26 18.36 6.02
C ALA A 209 -6.52 17.25 5.27
N PHE A 210 -5.69 16.48 5.99
CA PHE A 210 -4.98 15.34 5.41
C PHE A 210 -5.92 14.19 5.09
N LEU A 211 -6.81 13.81 6.01
CA LEU A 211 -7.82 12.76 5.82
C LEU A 211 -8.77 13.08 4.65
N GLU A 212 -9.16 14.34 4.50
CA GLU A 212 -10.04 14.77 3.41
C GLU A 212 -9.38 14.57 2.05
N ILE A 213 -8.12 14.96 1.90
CA ILE A 213 -7.35 14.74 0.66
C ILE A 213 -7.20 13.23 0.40
N ALA A 214 -6.93 12.43 1.42
CA ALA A 214 -6.82 10.99 1.29
C ALA A 214 -8.14 10.36 0.80
N ARG A 215 -9.28 10.75 1.37
CA ARG A 215 -10.61 10.28 0.93
C ARG A 215 -10.92 10.67 -0.51
N GLN A 216 -10.58 11.89 -0.92
CA GLN A 216 -10.82 12.37 -2.29
C GLN A 216 -10.02 11.56 -3.32
N LEU A 217 -8.75 11.27 -3.03
CA LEU A 217 -7.90 10.47 -3.92
C LEU A 217 -8.34 8.99 -3.95
N ALA A 218 -8.65 8.40 -2.79
CA ALA A 218 -9.14 7.02 -2.72
C ALA A 218 -10.46 6.82 -3.49
N ALA A 219 -11.38 7.80 -3.43
CA ALA A 219 -12.62 7.77 -4.20
C ALA A 219 -12.38 7.91 -5.71
N GLY A 220 -11.39 8.70 -6.13
CA GLY A 220 -10.98 8.85 -7.54
C GLY A 220 -10.41 7.55 -8.11
N ASP A 221 -9.50 6.91 -7.38
CA ASP A 221 -8.88 5.64 -7.78
C ASP A 221 -9.90 4.49 -7.85
N ALA A 222 -10.89 4.47 -6.95
CA ALA A 222 -11.98 3.49 -6.98
C ALA A 222 -12.86 3.65 -8.24
N ALA A 223 -13.11 4.88 -8.69
CA ALA A 223 -13.89 5.16 -9.90
C ALA A 223 -13.12 4.72 -11.17
N ASP A 224 -11.82 4.99 -11.23
CA ASP A 224 -10.96 4.63 -12.38
C ASP A 224 -10.69 3.10 -12.43
N GLY A 225 -10.49 2.47 -11.29
CA GLY A 225 -10.35 1.01 -11.16
C GLY A 225 -11.62 0.24 -11.56
N SER A 226 -12.81 0.80 -11.33
CA SER A 226 -14.09 0.22 -11.75
C SER A 226 -14.28 0.23 -13.26
N VAL A 227 -13.85 1.30 -13.93
CA VAL A 227 -13.89 1.44 -15.40
C VAL A 227 -12.95 0.44 -16.06
N THR A 228 -11.75 0.24 -15.51
CA THR A 228 -10.77 -0.71 -16.02
C THR A 228 -11.22 -2.17 -15.86
N ARG A 229 -11.87 -2.51 -14.72
CA ARG A 229 -12.46 -3.85 -14.49
C ARG A 229 -13.66 -4.14 -15.43
N ALA A 230 -14.51 -3.14 -15.68
CA ALA A 230 -15.63 -3.25 -16.61
C ALA A 230 -15.17 -3.45 -18.06
N ALA A 231 -14.15 -2.72 -18.51
CA ALA A 231 -13.57 -2.83 -19.85
C ALA A 231 -12.90 -4.21 -20.08
N THR A 232 -12.22 -4.76 -19.05
CA THR A 232 -11.60 -6.09 -19.13
C THR A 232 -12.65 -7.21 -19.16
N ARG A 233 -13.79 -7.05 -18.44
CA ARG A 233 -14.90 -7.99 -18.45
C ARG A 233 -15.65 -7.98 -19.79
N ALA A 234 -15.85 -6.81 -20.40
CA ALA A 234 -16.47 -6.66 -21.71
C ALA A 234 -15.64 -7.30 -22.84
N ARG A 235 -14.31 -7.20 -22.78
CA ARG A 235 -13.41 -7.86 -23.75
C ARG A 235 -13.41 -9.41 -23.64
N LYS A 236 -13.58 -9.96 -22.44
CA LYS A 236 -13.72 -11.42 -22.25
C LYS A 236 -15.02 -11.98 -22.78
N THR A 237 -16.12 -11.22 -22.72
CA THR A 237 -17.43 -11.65 -23.22
C THR A 237 -17.58 -11.52 -24.73
N SER A 238 -16.86 -10.59 -25.38
CA SER A 238 -16.89 -10.45 -26.85
C SER A 238 -16.00 -11.48 -27.57
N GLY A 239 -14.95 -12.00 -26.93
CA GLY A 239 -14.07 -13.03 -27.49
C GLY A 239 -14.70 -14.43 -27.54
N SER A 240 -15.75 -14.72 -26.76
CA SER A 240 -16.39 -16.03 -26.69
C SER A 240 -17.52 -16.23 -27.72
N ARG A 241 -17.94 -15.20 -28.47
CA ARG A 241 -19.05 -15.31 -29.45
C ARG A 241 -18.62 -15.53 -30.89
N ASN A 242 -17.32 -15.60 -31.19
CA ASN A 242 -16.84 -15.72 -32.56
C ASN A 242 -16.33 -17.12 -32.96
N HIS A 243 -16.63 -18.15 -32.15
CA HIS A 243 -16.18 -19.53 -32.44
C HIS A 243 -17.33 -20.52 -32.72
N GLN A 244 -18.56 -20.02 -32.97
CA GLN A 244 -19.72 -20.87 -33.34
C GLN A 244 -20.40 -20.38 -34.60
N ARG A 245 -19.67 -20.22 -35.69
CA ARG A 245 -20.27 -20.13 -37.04
C ARG A 245 -19.22 -20.52 -38.09
N ILE A 246 -18.91 -21.77 -38.22
CA ILE A 246 -18.46 -22.43 -39.45
C ILE A 246 -18.66 -23.93 -39.19
N GLU A 247 -19.82 -24.43 -39.52
CA GLU A 247 -20.10 -25.76 -40.08
C GLU A 247 -21.28 -25.61 -41.05
#